data_d2e3ce839852cf32c77ebe50f6ca7e0b
#
_entry.id   d2e3ce839852cf32c77ebe50f6ca7e0b
#
_cell.length_a   1.000
_cell.length_b   1.000
_cell.length_c   1.000
_cell.angle_alpha   90.00
_cell.angle_beta   90.00
_cell.angle_gamma   90.00
#
_symmetry.space_group_name_H-M   'P 1'
#
loop_
_entity.id
_entity.type
_entity.pdbx_description
1 polymer ?
#
loop_
_entity_poly.entity_id
_entity_poly.type
_entity_poly.pdbx_seq_one_letter_code
_entity_poly.pdbx_strand_id
1 'polypeptide(L)'
;PRRVDRGSALVSTSSSIDAAARLSVAPMMDWTDRHCRAFHRTLSRRTLLYTEMVTAAALVRGQARHLLAFDPGEHPVALQLGGADPAELAAAARMAEEEGYDEVNLNVGCPSDRVQSGCFGAVLMERPALVADCAAAMRAATRLPVTVKCRIGVDDQDPAEALPAFLAAIREAGVRRVIIHARKAWLQGLSPKENRDVPPLDYGLVHAMKAAFPGMHVSINGGLESLDAALAHLAPAGGAAALDGAMIGRAAYQRPAEILLRADSRVFGGEDPLATAEEAVAAMRPYIAARLAEGERLHAITRHMLGLFAGRPGARGWRRTLSEGA
;
A
#
# COMPACT_ATOMS: atom_id res chain seq x y z
N PRO A 1 24.57 18.55 29.45
CA PRO A 1 24.14 17.52 28.53
C PRO A 1 22.71 17.15 28.84
N ARG A 2 21.78 17.68 28.04
CA ARG A 2 20.35 17.36 28.16
C ARG A 2 20.13 15.96 27.58
N ARG A 3 19.66 15.02 28.39
CA ARG A 3 19.10 13.74 27.90
C ARG A 3 17.90 14.06 27.03
N VAL A 4 18.00 13.77 25.74
CA VAL A 4 16.86 13.80 24.83
C VAL A 4 16.01 12.58 25.16
N ASP A 5 14.77 12.83 25.56
CA ASP A 5 13.78 11.80 25.89
C ASP A 5 13.37 11.07 24.62
N ARG A 6 14.02 9.92 24.33
CA ARG A 6 13.82 9.12 23.11
C ARG A 6 12.52 8.30 23.13
N GLY A 7 11.85 8.22 24.27
CA GLY A 7 10.62 7.43 24.40
C GLY A 7 9.38 8.12 23.82
N SER A 8 9.29 9.45 23.91
CA SER A 8 8.16 10.23 23.43
C SER A 8 8.07 10.32 21.91
N ALA A 9 9.21 10.30 21.22
CA ALA A 9 9.25 10.39 19.75
C ALA A 9 8.76 9.09 19.04
N LEU A 10 9.04 7.93 19.62
CA LEU A 10 8.65 6.62 19.05
C LEU A 10 7.15 6.35 19.13
N VAL A 11 6.52 6.74 20.25
CA VAL A 11 5.06 6.61 20.43
C VAL A 11 4.32 7.57 19.47
N SER A 12 4.85 8.76 19.25
CA SER A 12 4.30 9.78 18.35
C SER A 12 4.32 9.34 16.88
N THR A 13 5.38 8.68 16.39
CA THR A 13 5.49 8.26 14.99
C THR A 13 4.57 7.08 14.63
N SER A 14 4.45 6.08 15.50
CA SER A 14 3.54 4.95 15.27
C SER A 14 2.08 5.40 15.23
N SER A 15 1.65 6.27 16.14
CA SER A 15 0.27 6.77 16.15
C SER A 15 -0.06 7.63 14.92
N SER A 16 0.91 8.35 14.35
CA SER A 16 0.71 9.16 13.15
C SER A 16 0.56 8.33 11.89
N ILE A 17 1.36 7.26 11.74
CA ILE A 17 1.28 6.38 10.57
C ILE A 17 0.04 5.47 10.62
N ASP A 18 -0.40 5.03 11.80
CA ASP A 18 -1.64 4.29 11.95
C ASP A 18 -2.86 5.18 11.61
N ALA A 19 -2.82 6.46 11.98
CA ALA A 19 -3.84 7.42 11.57
C ALA A 19 -3.87 7.61 10.04
N ALA A 20 -2.71 7.69 9.38
CA ALA A 20 -2.61 7.78 7.92
C ALA A 20 -3.09 6.49 7.23
N ALA A 21 -2.87 5.33 7.84
CA ALA A 21 -3.31 4.03 7.34
C ALA A 21 -4.84 3.83 7.35
N ARG A 22 -5.61 4.77 7.92
CA ARG A 22 -7.07 4.78 7.81
C ARG A 22 -7.55 4.79 6.34
N LEU A 23 -6.78 5.44 5.45
CA LEU A 23 -6.93 5.28 4.01
C LEU A 23 -5.54 5.13 3.38
N SER A 24 -5.39 4.17 2.49
CA SER A 24 -4.12 3.98 1.78
C SER A 24 -4.33 3.63 0.30
N VAL A 25 -3.32 3.93 -0.52
CA VAL A 25 -3.25 3.49 -1.93
C VAL A 25 -2.40 2.22 -2.01
N ALA A 26 -2.96 1.17 -2.60
CA ALA A 26 -2.30 -0.13 -2.69
C ALA A 26 -1.01 -0.09 -3.51
N PRO A 27 0.01 -0.87 -3.14
CA PRO A 27 1.19 -1.11 -3.98
C PRO A 27 0.77 -1.80 -5.30
N MET A 28 1.16 -1.23 -6.44
CA MET A 28 0.81 -1.73 -7.76
C MET A 28 2.00 -1.59 -8.70
N MET A 29 2.51 -2.73 -9.21
CA MET A 29 3.61 -2.75 -10.17
C MET A 29 3.27 -1.93 -11.42
N ASP A 30 4.24 -1.20 -11.94
CA ASP A 30 4.16 -0.26 -13.06
C ASP A 30 3.25 0.95 -12.84
N TRP A 31 2.55 1.04 -11.70
CA TRP A 31 1.57 2.09 -11.43
C TRP A 31 1.96 2.99 -10.26
N THR A 32 2.41 2.46 -9.12
CA THR A 32 2.70 3.28 -7.93
C THR A 32 4.19 3.62 -7.79
N ASP A 33 4.81 3.99 -8.91
CA ASP A 33 6.14 4.57 -8.91
C ASP A 33 6.19 5.95 -8.25
N ARG A 34 7.38 6.55 -8.14
CA ARG A 34 7.57 7.86 -7.51
C ARG A 34 6.71 8.97 -8.14
N HIS A 35 6.47 8.91 -9.46
CA HIS A 35 5.70 9.93 -10.16
C HIS A 35 4.20 9.84 -9.85
N CYS A 36 3.67 8.62 -9.78
CA CYS A 36 2.30 8.38 -9.33
C CYS A 36 2.11 8.85 -7.89
N ARG A 37 3.03 8.53 -6.98
CA ARG A 37 2.92 8.93 -5.58
C ARG A 37 3.00 10.43 -5.41
N ALA A 38 3.91 11.11 -6.10
CA ALA A 38 3.97 12.56 -6.14
C ALA A 38 2.64 13.17 -6.63
N PHE A 39 2.04 12.61 -7.70
CA PHE A 39 0.74 13.04 -8.19
C PHE A 39 -0.38 12.78 -7.17
N HIS A 40 -0.47 11.59 -6.58
CA HIS A 40 -1.48 11.28 -5.56
C HIS A 40 -1.36 12.20 -4.34
N ARG A 41 -0.14 12.61 -3.98
CA ARG A 41 0.11 13.50 -2.85
C ARG A 41 -0.40 14.93 -3.09
N THR A 42 -0.54 15.38 -4.35
CA THR A 42 -1.22 16.64 -4.62
C THR A 42 -2.71 16.58 -4.29
N LEU A 43 -3.33 15.40 -4.42
CA LEU A 43 -4.76 15.18 -4.20
C LEU A 43 -5.11 14.92 -2.74
N SER A 44 -4.21 14.32 -1.96
CA SER A 44 -4.42 14.06 -0.53
C SER A 44 -3.08 14.12 0.22
N ARG A 45 -3.03 14.92 1.29
CA ARG A 45 -1.83 15.06 2.14
C ARG A 45 -1.72 13.96 3.17
N ARG A 46 -2.81 13.28 3.53
CA ARG A 46 -2.90 12.39 4.69
C ARG A 46 -2.97 10.91 4.35
N THR A 47 -3.41 10.56 3.13
CA THR A 47 -3.49 9.16 2.67
C THR A 47 -2.10 8.52 2.68
N LEU A 48 -1.97 7.31 3.25
CA LEU A 48 -0.73 6.54 3.21
C LEU A 48 -0.49 6.00 1.80
N LEU A 49 0.64 6.35 1.21
CA LEU A 49 1.05 5.87 -0.10
C LEU A 49 2.03 4.70 0.03
N TYR A 50 1.93 3.75 -0.87
CA TYR A 50 2.84 2.61 -0.95
C TYR A 50 3.67 2.68 -2.24
N THR A 51 4.92 2.25 -2.14
CA THR A 51 5.75 2.03 -3.32
C THR A 51 5.23 0.83 -4.11
N GLU A 52 5.78 0.60 -5.29
CA GLU A 52 5.75 -0.71 -5.92
C GLU A 52 6.48 -1.72 -5.03
N MET A 53 6.26 -3.01 -5.27
CA MET A 53 6.99 -4.05 -4.54
C MET A 53 8.45 -4.10 -5.01
N VAL A 54 9.38 -3.83 -4.11
CA VAL A 54 10.83 -3.97 -4.31
C VAL A 54 11.29 -5.28 -3.66
N THR A 55 12.05 -6.11 -4.37
CA THR A 55 12.57 -7.35 -3.78
C THR A 55 13.78 -7.05 -2.89
N ALA A 56 13.82 -7.67 -1.70
CA ALA A 56 14.96 -7.54 -0.79
C ALA A 56 16.28 -7.98 -1.47
N ALA A 57 16.21 -9.03 -2.28
CA ALA A 57 17.36 -9.51 -3.06
C ALA A 57 17.91 -8.45 -4.04
N ALA A 58 17.05 -7.67 -4.70
CA ALA A 58 17.50 -6.60 -5.59
C ALA A 58 18.25 -5.50 -4.83
N LEU A 59 17.81 -5.16 -3.62
CA LEU A 59 18.46 -4.17 -2.78
C LEU A 59 19.80 -4.67 -2.23
N VAL A 60 19.81 -5.89 -1.70
CA VAL A 60 20.97 -6.43 -0.95
C VAL A 60 22.03 -7.00 -1.91
N ARG A 61 21.62 -7.86 -2.82
CA ARG A 61 22.53 -8.52 -3.77
C ARG A 61 22.73 -7.72 -5.05
N GLY A 62 21.65 -7.11 -5.55
CA GLY A 62 21.66 -6.34 -6.80
C GLY A 62 22.12 -4.89 -6.63
N GLN A 63 22.34 -4.42 -5.39
CA GLN A 63 22.74 -3.05 -5.06
C GLN A 63 21.84 -1.98 -5.74
N ALA A 64 20.57 -2.32 -5.98
CA ALA A 64 19.61 -1.49 -6.70
C ALA A 64 18.98 -0.39 -5.82
N ARG A 65 19.81 0.37 -5.11
CA ARG A 65 19.39 1.41 -4.15
C ARG A 65 18.53 2.51 -4.78
N HIS A 66 18.66 2.73 -6.10
CA HIS A 66 17.83 3.66 -6.86
C HIS A 66 16.33 3.30 -6.81
N LEU A 67 15.97 2.03 -6.55
CA LEU A 67 14.57 1.59 -6.36
C LEU A 67 13.92 2.14 -5.08
N LEU A 68 14.73 2.65 -4.15
CA LEU A 68 14.26 3.28 -2.92
C LEU A 68 14.00 4.79 -3.08
N ALA A 69 14.24 5.36 -4.26
CA ALA A 69 14.09 6.78 -4.47
C ALA A 69 12.63 7.24 -4.35
N PHE A 70 12.39 8.27 -3.56
CA PHE A 70 11.12 8.97 -3.45
C PHE A 70 11.36 10.48 -3.23
N ASP A 71 10.33 11.29 -3.43
CA ASP A 71 10.39 12.72 -3.15
C ASP A 71 10.01 12.97 -1.68
N PRO A 72 10.72 13.82 -0.93
CA PRO A 72 10.37 14.16 0.45
C PRO A 72 8.93 14.65 0.63
N GLY A 73 8.33 15.18 -0.42
CA GLY A 73 6.91 15.56 -0.40
C GLY A 73 5.93 14.38 -0.43
N GLU A 74 6.38 13.14 -0.63
CA GLU A 74 5.50 11.96 -0.69
C GLU A 74 5.02 11.45 0.68
N HIS A 75 5.58 11.89 1.80
CA HIS A 75 5.17 11.46 3.13
C HIS A 75 3.69 11.72 3.44
N PRO A 76 3.00 10.80 4.15
CA PRO A 76 3.49 9.51 4.64
C PRO A 76 3.59 8.45 3.52
N VAL A 77 4.72 7.74 3.47
CA VAL A 77 5.03 6.75 2.43
C VAL A 77 5.62 5.46 3.01
N ALA A 78 5.10 4.31 2.56
CA ALA A 78 5.52 2.98 2.96
C ALA A 78 6.30 2.30 1.82
N LEU A 79 7.42 1.66 2.15
CA LEU A 79 8.14 0.76 1.25
C LEU A 79 7.52 -0.63 1.32
N GLN A 80 7.08 -1.19 0.19
CA GLN A 80 6.71 -2.60 0.15
C GLN A 80 7.88 -3.48 -0.31
N LEU A 81 8.23 -4.47 0.49
CA LEU A 81 9.26 -5.47 0.21
C LEU A 81 8.66 -6.81 -0.18
N GLY A 82 9.31 -7.47 -1.14
CA GLY A 82 9.11 -8.88 -1.48
C GLY A 82 10.37 -9.69 -1.16
N GLY A 83 10.18 -10.87 -0.56
CA GLY A 83 11.27 -11.77 -0.21
C GLY A 83 10.79 -12.82 0.78
N ALA A 84 11.65 -13.84 1.01
CA ALA A 84 11.42 -14.94 1.94
C ALA A 84 12.67 -15.26 2.77
N ASP A 85 13.74 -14.51 2.62
CA ASP A 85 14.96 -14.65 3.42
C ASP A 85 14.95 -13.60 4.55
N PRO A 86 14.91 -14.03 5.83
CA PRO A 86 14.85 -13.11 6.96
C PRO A 86 16.04 -12.14 7.04
N ALA A 87 17.25 -12.59 6.65
CA ALA A 87 18.45 -11.75 6.72
C ALA A 87 18.43 -10.66 5.62
N GLU A 88 18.02 -11.00 4.40
CA GLU A 88 17.87 -10.03 3.31
C GLU A 88 16.76 -9.01 3.61
N LEU A 89 15.62 -9.47 4.12
CA LEU A 89 14.52 -8.58 4.51
C LEU A 89 14.91 -7.66 5.66
N ALA A 90 15.66 -8.14 6.64
CA ALA A 90 16.21 -7.32 7.72
C ALA A 90 17.16 -6.24 7.19
N ALA A 91 18.05 -6.60 6.25
CA ALA A 91 18.95 -5.65 5.62
C ALA A 91 18.18 -4.59 4.80
N ALA A 92 17.17 -5.01 4.01
CA ALA A 92 16.32 -4.11 3.24
C ALA A 92 15.50 -3.17 4.14
N ALA A 93 15.04 -3.65 5.31
CA ALA A 93 14.33 -2.83 6.29
C ALA A 93 15.21 -1.73 6.90
N ARG A 94 16.50 -2.00 7.14
CA ARG A 94 17.47 -0.96 7.54
C ARG A 94 17.65 0.08 6.45
N MET A 95 17.79 -0.35 5.19
CA MET A 95 17.90 0.58 4.06
C MET A 95 16.68 1.48 3.94
N ALA A 96 15.48 0.96 4.19
CA ALA A 96 14.25 1.76 4.21
C ALA A 96 14.28 2.85 5.29
N GLU A 97 14.76 2.53 6.49
CA GLU A 97 14.91 3.51 7.58
C GLU A 97 15.97 4.57 7.24
N GLU A 98 17.09 4.15 6.66
CA GLU A 98 18.15 5.07 6.21
C GLU A 98 17.69 6.05 5.14
N GLU A 99 16.83 5.59 4.21
CA GLU A 99 16.25 6.45 3.16
C GLU A 99 15.11 7.34 3.70
N GLY A 100 14.56 7.05 4.89
CA GLY A 100 13.57 7.90 5.55
C GLY A 100 12.11 7.50 5.29
N TYR A 101 11.82 6.26 4.92
CA TYR A 101 10.44 5.78 4.82
C TYR A 101 9.72 5.81 6.18
N ASP A 102 8.38 5.90 6.15
CA ASP A 102 7.56 5.91 7.38
C ASP A 102 7.15 4.51 7.83
N GLU A 103 7.22 3.52 6.94
CA GLU A 103 6.80 2.14 7.17
C GLU A 103 7.52 1.18 6.22
N VAL A 104 7.71 -0.06 6.66
CA VAL A 104 8.10 -1.18 5.80
C VAL A 104 7.00 -2.24 5.81
N ASN A 105 6.55 -2.64 4.62
CA ASN A 105 5.48 -3.61 4.44
C ASN A 105 5.98 -4.87 3.74
N LEU A 106 5.69 -6.04 4.28
CA LEU A 106 6.01 -7.32 3.65
C LEU A 106 4.85 -7.79 2.75
N ASN A 107 5.15 -8.10 1.49
CA ASN A 107 4.19 -8.66 0.55
C ASN A 107 4.01 -10.16 0.75
N VAL A 108 2.81 -10.57 1.13
CA VAL A 108 2.36 -11.97 1.26
C VAL A 108 1.08 -12.20 0.45
N GLY A 109 0.89 -11.46 -0.64
CA GLY A 109 -0.37 -11.50 -1.38
C GLY A 109 -0.28 -11.47 -2.91
N CYS A 110 0.91 -11.28 -3.49
CA CYS A 110 1.09 -11.25 -4.95
C CYS A 110 1.15 -12.68 -5.51
N PRO A 111 0.24 -13.07 -6.45
CA PRO A 111 0.19 -14.42 -7.00
C PRO A 111 0.91 -14.55 -8.35
N SER A 112 1.75 -13.59 -8.77
CA SER A 112 2.39 -13.67 -10.09
C SER A 112 3.46 -14.74 -10.16
N ASP A 113 3.60 -15.40 -11.32
CA ASP A 113 4.57 -16.47 -11.56
C ASP A 113 6.01 -16.04 -11.24
N ARG A 114 6.36 -14.80 -11.58
CA ARG A 114 7.68 -14.22 -11.27
C ARG A 114 7.93 -14.15 -9.77
N VAL A 115 6.91 -13.92 -8.98
CA VAL A 115 6.96 -13.85 -7.51
C VAL A 115 6.99 -15.27 -6.94
N GLN A 116 6.20 -16.19 -7.48
CA GLN A 116 6.17 -17.59 -7.07
C GLN A 116 7.50 -18.29 -7.35
N SER A 117 8.11 -18.07 -8.51
CA SER A 117 9.44 -18.62 -8.82
C SER A 117 10.53 -18.15 -7.86
N GLY A 118 10.35 -16.96 -7.26
CA GLY A 118 11.18 -16.44 -6.17
C GLY A 118 10.78 -16.94 -4.78
N CYS A 119 9.80 -17.82 -4.67
CA CYS A 119 9.28 -18.38 -3.41
C CYS A 119 8.79 -17.32 -2.40
N PHE A 120 8.20 -16.21 -2.86
CA PHE A 120 7.63 -15.16 -2.01
C PHE A 120 6.25 -14.69 -2.52
N GLY A 121 5.63 -13.70 -1.87
CA GLY A 121 4.27 -13.25 -2.19
C GLY A 121 3.19 -14.21 -1.67
N ALA A 122 2.14 -14.49 -2.46
CA ALA A 122 0.97 -15.23 -1.99
C ALA A 122 1.29 -16.67 -1.52
N VAL A 123 2.27 -17.33 -2.11
CA VAL A 123 2.72 -18.68 -1.68
C VAL A 123 3.16 -18.72 -0.21
N LEU A 124 3.59 -17.60 0.35
CA LEU A 124 3.97 -17.52 1.76
C LEU A 124 2.77 -17.66 2.72
N MET A 125 1.53 -17.57 2.24
CA MET A 125 0.35 -17.90 3.06
C MET A 125 0.36 -19.35 3.54
N GLU A 126 1.07 -20.25 2.84
CA GLU A 126 1.27 -21.66 3.24
C GLU A 126 2.36 -21.83 4.31
N ARG A 127 3.13 -20.77 4.59
CA ARG A 127 4.29 -20.81 5.48
C ARG A 127 4.24 -19.71 6.55
N PRO A 128 3.20 -19.68 7.40
CA PRO A 128 3.03 -18.61 8.38
C PRO A 128 4.21 -18.47 9.35
N ALA A 129 4.88 -19.58 9.72
CA ALA A 129 6.06 -19.53 10.56
C ALA A 129 7.24 -18.78 9.89
N LEU A 130 7.49 -19.05 8.60
CA LEU A 130 8.52 -18.32 7.84
C LEU A 130 8.20 -16.82 7.73
N VAL A 131 6.93 -16.46 7.53
CA VAL A 131 6.52 -15.05 7.50
C VAL A 131 6.73 -14.40 8.88
N ALA A 132 6.45 -15.12 9.96
CA ALA A 132 6.72 -14.66 11.32
C ALA A 132 8.22 -14.43 11.56
N ASP A 133 9.09 -15.35 11.14
CA ASP A 133 10.55 -15.22 11.21
C ASP A 133 11.04 -14.00 10.41
N CYS A 134 10.54 -13.83 9.19
CA CYS A 134 10.85 -12.65 8.35
C CYS A 134 10.43 -11.34 9.04
N ALA A 135 9.21 -11.29 9.55
CA ALA A 135 8.69 -10.10 10.23
C ALA A 135 9.48 -9.78 11.52
N ALA A 136 9.82 -10.81 12.30
CA ALA A 136 10.63 -10.66 13.50
C ALA A 136 12.04 -10.12 13.17
N ALA A 137 12.69 -10.67 12.13
CA ALA A 137 14.00 -10.21 11.67
C ALA A 137 13.96 -8.75 11.18
N MET A 138 12.95 -8.38 10.39
CA MET A 138 12.74 -6.99 9.95
C MET A 138 12.58 -6.06 11.14
N ARG A 139 11.71 -6.41 12.11
CA ARG A 139 11.44 -5.59 13.31
C ARG A 139 12.66 -5.43 14.22
N ALA A 140 13.53 -6.43 14.29
CA ALA A 140 14.78 -6.33 15.03
C ALA A 140 15.80 -5.41 14.35
N ALA A 141 15.66 -5.19 13.04
CA ALA A 141 16.61 -4.46 12.22
C ALA A 141 16.26 -2.98 12.02
N THR A 142 15.03 -2.55 12.26
CA THR A 142 14.57 -1.18 12.05
C THR A 142 13.64 -0.71 13.16
N ARG A 143 13.55 0.60 13.35
CA ARG A 143 12.56 1.25 14.24
C ARG A 143 11.24 1.54 13.51
N LEU A 144 11.20 1.40 12.18
CA LEU A 144 9.98 1.61 11.42
C LEU A 144 8.92 0.58 11.78
N PRO A 145 7.63 0.92 11.73
CA PRO A 145 6.56 -0.07 11.77
C PRO A 145 6.73 -1.10 10.65
N VAL A 146 6.75 -2.38 11.02
CA VAL A 146 6.74 -3.51 10.08
C VAL A 146 5.34 -4.06 9.99
N THR A 147 4.77 -4.05 8.79
CA THR A 147 3.40 -4.45 8.49
C THR A 147 3.37 -5.54 7.44
N VAL A 148 2.24 -6.23 7.29
CA VAL A 148 2.08 -7.32 6.32
C VAL A 148 0.86 -7.06 5.45
N LYS A 149 0.98 -7.29 4.14
CA LYS A 149 -0.15 -7.32 3.21
C LYS A 149 -0.35 -8.73 2.68
N CYS A 150 -1.50 -9.34 2.98
CA CYS A 150 -1.80 -10.74 2.66
C CYS A 150 -3.11 -10.91 1.89
N ARG A 151 -3.46 -12.15 1.59
CA ARG A 151 -4.75 -12.65 1.11
C ARG A 151 -5.50 -13.33 2.25
N ILE A 152 -6.69 -13.87 1.96
CA ILE A 152 -7.45 -14.68 2.93
C ILE A 152 -7.08 -16.18 2.89
N GLY A 153 -6.20 -16.57 1.98
CA GLY A 153 -5.72 -17.93 1.75
C GLY A 153 -5.25 -18.10 0.32
N VAL A 154 -4.70 -19.26 -0.01
CA VAL A 154 -4.26 -19.66 -1.36
C VAL A 154 -4.82 -21.04 -1.71
N ASP A 155 -5.04 -21.26 -3.01
CA ASP A 155 -5.46 -22.53 -3.60
C ASP A 155 -6.59 -23.23 -2.80
N ASP A 156 -6.39 -24.45 -2.32
CA ASP A 156 -7.40 -25.24 -1.62
C ASP A 156 -7.52 -24.94 -0.12
N GLN A 157 -6.71 -24.02 0.42
CA GLN A 157 -6.84 -23.62 1.82
C GLN A 157 -8.28 -23.15 2.13
N ASP A 158 -8.82 -23.56 3.28
CA ASP A 158 -10.02 -22.96 3.85
C ASP A 158 -9.66 -21.59 4.46
N PRO A 159 -10.21 -20.47 3.94
CA PRO A 159 -9.92 -19.15 4.48
C PRO A 159 -10.29 -18.98 5.96
N ALA A 160 -11.32 -19.72 6.43
CA ALA A 160 -11.77 -19.64 7.83
C ALA A 160 -10.78 -20.26 8.81
N GLU A 161 -9.90 -21.13 8.34
CA GLU A 161 -8.82 -21.75 9.12
C GLU A 161 -7.47 -21.08 8.84
N ALA A 162 -7.14 -20.86 7.56
CA ALA A 162 -5.84 -20.36 7.13
C ALA A 162 -5.57 -18.92 7.61
N LEU A 163 -6.55 -18.03 7.48
CA LEU A 163 -6.34 -16.62 7.82
C LEU A 163 -6.15 -16.39 9.33
N PRO A 164 -6.99 -16.93 10.23
CA PRO A 164 -6.77 -16.78 11.67
C PRO A 164 -5.42 -17.35 12.13
N ALA A 165 -5.04 -18.53 11.63
CA ALA A 165 -3.74 -19.14 11.95
C ALA A 165 -2.56 -18.28 11.47
N PHE A 166 -2.65 -17.74 10.26
CA PHE A 166 -1.68 -16.81 9.72
C PHE A 166 -1.55 -15.54 10.56
N LEU A 167 -2.69 -14.91 10.91
CA LEU A 167 -2.71 -13.69 11.72
C LEU A 167 -2.16 -13.93 13.14
N ALA A 168 -2.44 -15.08 13.74
CA ALA A 168 -1.89 -15.46 15.03
C ALA A 168 -0.35 -15.51 14.98
N ALA A 169 0.21 -16.19 13.98
CA ALA A 169 1.65 -16.32 13.82
C ALA A 169 2.36 -14.96 13.66
N ILE A 170 1.87 -14.09 12.77
CA ILE A 170 2.49 -12.77 12.56
C ILE A 170 2.30 -11.84 13.74
N ARG A 171 1.18 -11.95 14.48
CA ARG A 171 0.94 -11.20 15.73
C ARG A 171 1.95 -11.59 16.81
N GLU A 172 2.24 -12.86 16.98
CA GLU A 172 3.26 -13.37 17.92
C GLU A 172 4.66 -12.85 17.56
N ALA A 173 4.97 -12.73 16.25
CA ALA A 173 6.17 -12.06 15.78
C ALA A 173 6.15 -10.52 15.98
N GLY A 174 5.03 -9.99 16.53
CA GLY A 174 4.86 -8.58 16.92
C GLY A 174 4.40 -7.66 15.81
N VAL A 175 3.89 -8.19 14.69
CA VAL A 175 3.19 -7.38 13.69
C VAL A 175 1.90 -6.82 14.29
N ARG A 176 1.74 -5.50 14.22
CA ARG A 176 0.59 -4.79 14.79
C ARG A 176 -0.43 -4.34 13.76
N ARG A 177 -0.05 -4.27 12.49
CA ARG A 177 -0.95 -3.90 11.40
C ARG A 177 -0.85 -4.86 10.23
N VAL A 178 -2.03 -5.24 9.69
CA VAL A 178 -2.17 -6.10 8.54
C VAL A 178 -3.15 -5.49 7.53
N ILE A 179 -2.85 -5.65 6.26
CA ILE A 179 -3.76 -5.31 5.16
C ILE A 179 -4.22 -6.60 4.50
N ILE A 180 -5.51 -6.88 4.54
CA ILE A 180 -6.07 -8.13 4.05
C ILE A 180 -6.79 -7.87 2.72
N HIS A 181 -6.27 -8.44 1.62
CA HIS A 181 -7.03 -8.52 0.38
C HIS A 181 -8.10 -9.61 0.52
N ALA A 182 -9.35 -9.22 0.53
CA ALA A 182 -10.50 -10.06 0.86
C ALA A 182 -10.84 -11.12 -0.22
N ARG A 183 -9.83 -11.66 -0.90
CA ARG A 183 -9.93 -12.75 -1.88
C ARG A 183 -8.85 -13.78 -1.64
N LYS A 184 -9.15 -15.06 -1.89
CA LYS A 184 -8.09 -16.08 -2.06
C LYS A 184 -7.21 -15.74 -3.26
N ALA A 185 -6.01 -16.29 -3.29
CA ALA A 185 -5.22 -16.33 -4.50
C ALA A 185 -5.15 -17.76 -5.03
N TRP A 186 -5.28 -17.92 -6.33
CA TRP A 186 -4.95 -19.15 -7.03
C TRP A 186 -3.55 -19.01 -7.61
N LEU A 187 -2.66 -19.88 -7.16
CA LEU A 187 -1.26 -19.87 -7.57
C LEU A 187 -1.09 -20.40 -8.99
N GLN A 188 -2.01 -21.28 -9.41
CA GLN A 188 -2.04 -21.86 -10.74
C GLN A 188 -3.39 -21.55 -11.44
N GLY A 189 -3.37 -21.46 -12.76
CA GLY A 189 -4.58 -21.36 -13.58
C GLY A 189 -5.22 -19.97 -13.70
N LEU A 190 -4.80 -18.98 -12.90
CA LEU A 190 -5.28 -17.61 -12.99
C LEU A 190 -4.11 -16.62 -13.12
N SER A 191 -4.18 -15.72 -14.09
CA SER A 191 -3.28 -14.59 -14.17
C SER A 191 -3.40 -13.66 -12.94
N PRO A 192 -2.42 -12.79 -12.67
CA PRO A 192 -2.52 -11.81 -11.60
C PRO A 192 -3.72 -10.87 -11.71
N LYS A 193 -4.20 -10.61 -12.94
CA LYS A 193 -5.41 -9.83 -13.18
C LYS A 193 -6.65 -10.60 -12.76
N GLU A 194 -6.80 -11.83 -13.22
CA GLU A 194 -7.93 -12.71 -12.88
C GLU A 194 -7.98 -13.00 -11.38
N ASN A 195 -6.85 -13.18 -10.71
CA ASN A 195 -6.75 -13.30 -9.26
C ASN A 195 -7.29 -12.07 -8.47
N ARG A 196 -7.53 -10.95 -9.14
CA ARG A 196 -8.17 -9.76 -8.55
C ARG A 196 -9.66 -9.66 -8.86
N ASP A 197 -10.15 -10.46 -9.79
CA ASP A 197 -11.52 -10.33 -10.30
C ASP A 197 -12.35 -11.61 -10.09
N VAL A 198 -11.76 -12.78 -10.31
CA VAL A 198 -12.48 -14.07 -10.33
C VAL A 198 -12.76 -14.64 -8.93
N PRO A 199 -11.79 -14.78 -8.00
CA PRO A 199 -12.11 -15.31 -6.69
C PRO A 199 -13.11 -14.41 -5.96
N PRO A 200 -14.11 -14.96 -5.24
CA PRO A 200 -15.11 -14.15 -4.54
C PRO A 200 -14.47 -13.30 -3.44
N LEU A 201 -15.09 -12.14 -3.18
CA LEU A 201 -14.75 -11.29 -2.05
C LEU A 201 -15.43 -11.83 -0.78
N ASP A 202 -14.67 -11.94 0.29
CA ASP A 202 -15.17 -12.25 1.62
C ASP A 202 -14.83 -11.13 2.61
N TYR A 203 -15.63 -10.09 2.60
CA TYR A 203 -15.50 -8.98 3.55
C TYR A 203 -15.92 -9.40 4.96
N GLY A 204 -16.88 -10.33 5.08
CA GLY A 204 -17.35 -10.85 6.36
C GLY A 204 -16.22 -11.46 7.17
N LEU A 205 -15.37 -12.26 6.53
CA LEU A 205 -14.21 -12.86 7.15
C LEU A 205 -13.21 -11.79 7.64
N VAL A 206 -12.99 -10.72 6.87
CA VAL A 206 -12.06 -9.64 7.30
C VAL A 206 -12.60 -8.92 8.54
N HIS A 207 -13.91 -8.63 8.61
CA HIS A 207 -14.54 -8.08 9.81
C HIS A 207 -14.48 -9.05 11.01
N ALA A 208 -14.66 -10.35 10.77
CA ALA A 208 -14.50 -11.38 11.81
C ALA A 208 -13.06 -11.41 12.35
N MET A 209 -12.05 -11.22 11.49
CA MET A 209 -10.65 -11.12 11.95
C MET A 209 -10.43 -9.89 12.82
N LYS A 210 -11.03 -8.75 12.52
CA LYS A 210 -10.94 -7.58 13.42
C LYS A 210 -11.55 -7.87 14.78
N ALA A 211 -12.67 -8.56 14.84
CA ALA A 211 -13.30 -8.97 16.09
C ALA A 211 -12.42 -9.96 16.88
N ALA A 212 -11.80 -10.93 16.19
CA ALA A 212 -10.93 -11.95 16.80
C ALA A 212 -9.57 -11.37 17.25
N PHE A 213 -9.08 -10.32 16.60
CA PHE A 213 -7.79 -9.67 16.88
C PHE A 213 -7.97 -8.18 17.20
N PRO A 214 -8.68 -7.79 18.26
CA PRO A 214 -9.06 -6.38 18.50
C PRO A 214 -7.85 -5.46 18.71
N GLY A 215 -6.73 -5.99 19.18
CA GLY A 215 -5.47 -5.24 19.36
C GLY A 215 -4.62 -5.09 18.09
N MET A 216 -5.04 -5.68 16.96
CA MET A 216 -4.38 -5.54 15.66
C MET A 216 -5.11 -4.49 14.82
N HIS A 217 -4.37 -3.61 14.17
CA HIS A 217 -4.91 -2.73 13.14
C HIS A 217 -5.16 -3.56 11.87
N VAL A 218 -6.42 -3.72 11.50
CA VAL A 218 -6.84 -4.46 10.32
C VAL A 218 -7.35 -3.50 9.26
N SER A 219 -6.69 -3.48 8.11
CA SER A 219 -7.12 -2.75 6.92
C SER A 219 -7.66 -3.70 5.87
N ILE A 220 -8.76 -3.32 5.22
CA ILE A 220 -9.36 -4.09 4.13
C ILE A 220 -8.84 -3.63 2.77
N ASN A 221 -8.70 -4.59 1.85
CA ASN A 221 -8.39 -4.34 0.46
C ASN A 221 -9.17 -5.30 -0.45
N GLY A 222 -9.36 -4.94 -1.71
CA GLY A 222 -10.02 -5.76 -2.73
C GLY A 222 -11.43 -5.26 -3.05
N GLY A 223 -11.71 -5.02 -4.34
CA GLY A 223 -13.04 -4.62 -4.82
C GLY A 223 -13.53 -3.24 -4.39
N LEU A 224 -12.74 -2.44 -3.68
CA LEU A 224 -13.12 -1.09 -3.27
C LEU A 224 -12.99 -0.13 -4.45
N GLU A 225 -14.13 0.27 -5.01
CA GLU A 225 -14.18 1.09 -6.22
C GLU A 225 -14.52 2.57 -5.98
N SER A 226 -14.86 2.95 -4.75
CA SER A 226 -15.18 4.32 -4.36
C SER A 226 -14.72 4.60 -2.94
N LEU A 227 -14.62 5.89 -2.60
CA LEU A 227 -14.37 6.32 -1.23
C LEU A 227 -15.52 5.94 -0.29
N ASP A 228 -16.77 5.96 -0.78
CA ASP A 228 -17.93 5.53 0.01
C ASP A 228 -17.87 4.04 0.36
N ALA A 229 -17.45 3.19 -0.60
CA ALA A 229 -17.25 1.76 -0.34
C ALA A 229 -16.18 1.54 0.74
N ALA A 230 -15.10 2.32 0.72
CA ALA A 230 -14.07 2.25 1.75
C ALA A 230 -14.59 2.70 3.13
N LEU A 231 -15.30 3.83 3.18
CA LEU A 231 -15.87 4.37 4.42
C LEU A 231 -16.90 3.44 5.07
N ALA A 232 -17.67 2.69 4.27
CA ALA A 232 -18.63 1.71 4.76
C ALA A 232 -17.98 0.61 5.63
N HIS A 233 -16.72 0.26 5.37
CA HIS A 233 -15.98 -0.71 6.20
C HIS A 233 -15.40 -0.08 7.46
N LEU A 234 -15.14 1.22 7.48
CA LEU A 234 -14.63 1.95 8.64
C LEU A 234 -15.73 2.28 9.66
N ALA A 235 -17.00 2.27 9.22
CA ALA A 235 -18.17 2.50 10.05
C ALA A 235 -19.31 1.58 9.57
N PRO A 236 -19.20 0.25 9.75
CA PRO A 236 -20.16 -0.69 9.21
C PRO A 236 -21.49 -0.61 9.94
N ALA A 237 -22.58 -0.77 9.18
CA ALA A 237 -23.90 -0.99 9.72
C ALA A 237 -24.05 -2.44 10.25
N GLY A 238 -25.04 -2.70 11.10
CA GLY A 238 -25.43 -4.07 11.47
C GLY A 238 -24.55 -4.79 12.49
N GLY A 239 -23.71 -4.05 13.25
CA GLY A 239 -22.96 -4.62 14.38
C GLY A 239 -21.67 -5.35 14.01
N ALA A 240 -21.23 -5.32 12.76
CA ALA A 240 -19.90 -5.79 12.40
C ALA A 240 -18.80 -4.92 13.05
N ALA A 241 -17.65 -5.51 13.39
CA ALA A 241 -16.53 -4.73 13.93
C ALA A 241 -16.02 -3.72 12.89
N ALA A 242 -15.90 -2.45 13.28
CA ALA A 242 -15.31 -1.43 12.41
C ALA A 242 -13.85 -1.78 12.11
N LEU A 243 -13.46 -1.70 10.84
CA LEU A 243 -12.05 -1.86 10.45
C LEU A 243 -11.28 -0.56 10.70
N ASP A 244 -9.99 -0.69 10.95
CA ASP A 244 -9.13 0.46 11.26
C ASP A 244 -8.72 1.23 10.01
N GLY A 245 -8.67 0.55 8.85
CA GLY A 245 -8.28 1.15 7.59
C GLY A 245 -8.86 0.48 6.36
N ALA A 246 -8.80 1.21 5.25
CA ALA A 246 -9.14 0.71 3.92
C ALA A 246 -8.01 1.04 2.93
N MET A 247 -7.68 0.07 2.07
CA MET A 247 -6.67 0.23 1.03
C MET A 247 -7.31 0.11 -0.34
N ILE A 248 -7.26 1.18 -1.13
CA ILE A 248 -7.83 1.23 -2.48
C ILE A 248 -6.70 1.02 -3.51
N GLY A 249 -6.91 0.12 -4.44
CA GLY A 249 -5.96 -0.15 -5.53
C GLY A 249 -6.34 0.55 -6.83
N ARG A 250 -6.80 -0.22 -7.80
CA ARG A 250 -7.06 0.20 -9.20
C ARG A 250 -7.92 1.46 -9.32
N ALA A 251 -8.94 1.62 -8.48
CA ALA A 251 -9.81 2.80 -8.52
C ALA A 251 -9.03 4.10 -8.21
N ALA A 252 -8.08 4.06 -7.26
CA ALA A 252 -7.25 5.22 -6.93
C ALA A 252 -6.34 5.64 -8.11
N TYR A 253 -5.89 4.69 -8.94
CA TYR A 253 -5.10 4.97 -10.13
C TYR A 253 -5.96 5.41 -11.32
N GLN A 254 -7.07 4.71 -11.55
CA GLN A 254 -7.92 4.94 -12.73
C GLN A 254 -8.84 6.16 -12.58
N ARG A 255 -9.21 6.50 -11.34
CA ARG A 255 -10.13 7.61 -10.99
C ARG A 255 -9.63 8.37 -9.77
N PRO A 256 -8.38 8.89 -9.79
CA PRO A 256 -7.73 9.44 -8.60
C PRO A 256 -8.50 10.60 -7.96
N ALA A 257 -9.15 11.46 -8.75
CA ALA A 257 -9.95 12.56 -8.21
C ALA A 257 -11.17 12.07 -7.41
N GLU A 258 -11.84 10.98 -7.84
CA GLU A 258 -12.99 10.42 -7.11
C GLU A 258 -12.58 9.82 -5.76
N ILE A 259 -11.37 9.30 -5.65
CA ILE A 259 -10.87 8.62 -4.47
C ILE A 259 -10.15 9.59 -3.52
N LEU A 260 -9.26 10.44 -4.05
CA LEU A 260 -8.29 11.16 -3.23
C LEU A 260 -8.64 12.63 -3.00
N LEU A 261 -9.35 13.29 -3.92
CA LEU A 261 -9.59 14.73 -3.84
C LEU A 261 -10.39 15.16 -2.60
N ARG A 262 -11.19 14.25 -2.03
CA ARG A 262 -11.99 14.47 -0.81
C ARG A 262 -11.58 13.55 0.34
N ALA A 263 -10.44 12.92 0.23
CA ALA A 263 -9.97 11.95 1.23
C ALA A 263 -9.64 12.62 2.56
N ASP A 264 -8.99 13.80 2.52
CA ASP A 264 -8.52 14.45 3.73
C ASP A 264 -9.69 14.94 4.59
N SER A 265 -10.74 15.50 3.99
CA SER A 265 -11.93 15.92 4.71
C SER A 265 -12.80 14.74 5.15
N ARG A 266 -13.04 13.77 4.28
CA ARG A 266 -14.02 12.70 4.55
C ARG A 266 -13.49 11.57 5.45
N VAL A 267 -12.21 11.28 5.37
CA VAL A 267 -11.59 10.16 6.12
C VAL A 267 -10.90 10.67 7.38
N PHE A 268 -10.24 11.81 7.28
CA PHE A 268 -9.35 12.31 8.34
C PHE A 268 -9.90 13.56 9.06
N GLY A 269 -11.03 14.11 8.62
CA GLY A 269 -11.63 15.31 9.22
C GLY A 269 -10.78 16.58 9.08
N GLY A 270 -9.86 16.58 8.08
CA GLY A 270 -9.01 17.73 7.77
C GLY A 270 -9.52 18.53 6.58
N GLU A 271 -8.72 19.49 6.11
CA GLU A 271 -8.98 20.22 4.88
C GLU A 271 -8.41 19.51 3.68
N ASP A 272 -9.17 19.46 2.59
CA ASP A 272 -8.69 18.94 1.31
C ASP A 272 -7.66 19.90 0.71
N PRO A 273 -6.52 19.40 0.18
CA PRO A 273 -5.47 20.27 -0.35
C PRO A 273 -5.87 21.05 -1.59
N LEU A 274 -6.85 20.54 -2.32
CA LEU A 274 -7.35 21.12 -3.59
C LEU A 274 -8.87 21.06 -3.62
N ALA A 275 -9.48 22.09 -4.21
CA ALA A 275 -10.94 22.13 -4.41
C ALA A 275 -11.37 21.36 -5.66
N THR A 276 -10.53 21.32 -6.70
CA THR A 276 -10.88 20.76 -8.01
C THR A 276 -9.75 19.88 -8.57
N ALA A 277 -10.11 19.01 -9.52
CA ALA A 277 -9.12 18.19 -10.24
C ALA A 277 -8.24 19.04 -11.16
N GLU A 278 -8.74 20.16 -11.65
CA GLU A 278 -8.02 21.11 -12.48
C GLU A 278 -6.83 21.73 -11.74
N GLU A 279 -7.00 22.03 -10.45
CA GLU A 279 -5.93 22.54 -9.59
C GLU A 279 -4.78 21.52 -9.44
N ALA A 280 -5.08 20.23 -9.50
CA ALA A 280 -4.03 19.19 -9.44
C ALA A 280 -3.08 19.26 -10.64
N VAL A 281 -3.56 19.66 -11.81
CA VAL A 281 -2.72 19.87 -12.99
C VAL A 281 -1.74 21.02 -12.74
N ALA A 282 -2.21 22.11 -12.15
CA ALA A 282 -1.36 23.24 -11.79
C ALA A 282 -0.35 22.87 -10.69
N ALA A 283 -0.77 22.12 -9.67
CA ALA A 283 0.06 21.67 -8.57
C ALA A 283 1.19 20.72 -9.03
N MET A 284 0.99 19.97 -10.10
CA MET A 284 2.03 19.08 -10.65
C MET A 284 3.10 19.81 -11.50
N ARG A 285 2.85 21.04 -11.95
CA ARG A 285 3.79 21.76 -12.83
C ARG A 285 5.21 21.90 -12.25
N PRO A 286 5.41 22.29 -10.98
CA PRO A 286 6.75 22.41 -10.40
C PRO A 286 7.48 21.06 -10.38
N TYR A 287 6.79 19.99 -10.00
CA TYR A 287 7.34 18.63 -9.98
C TYR A 287 7.77 18.20 -11.40
N ILE A 288 6.88 18.37 -12.39
CA ILE A 288 7.16 18.04 -13.78
C ILE A 288 8.39 18.81 -14.27
N ALA A 289 8.44 20.14 -14.04
CA ALA A 289 9.57 20.97 -14.48
C ALA A 289 10.90 20.51 -13.86
N ALA A 290 10.90 20.17 -12.56
CA ALA A 290 12.09 19.67 -11.87
C ALA A 290 12.55 18.32 -12.46
N ARG A 291 11.64 17.38 -12.70
CA ARG A 291 11.97 16.06 -13.27
C ARG A 291 12.48 16.17 -14.72
N LEU A 292 11.87 17.03 -15.53
CA LEU A 292 12.36 17.30 -16.91
C LEU A 292 13.77 17.89 -16.91
N ALA A 293 14.07 18.78 -15.96
CA ALA A 293 15.42 19.35 -15.82
C ALA A 293 16.47 18.29 -15.44
N GLU A 294 16.06 17.21 -14.77
CA GLU A 294 16.89 16.04 -14.46
C GLU A 294 16.97 15.02 -15.62
N GLY A 295 16.30 15.27 -16.74
CA GLY A 295 16.31 14.41 -17.92
C GLY A 295 15.23 13.33 -17.96
N GLU A 296 14.27 13.36 -17.04
CA GLU A 296 13.12 12.47 -17.08
C GLU A 296 12.22 12.77 -18.29
N ARG A 297 11.52 11.76 -18.79
CA ARG A 297 10.60 11.94 -19.92
C ARG A 297 9.23 12.40 -19.41
N LEU A 298 8.62 13.37 -20.08
CA LEU A 298 7.31 13.91 -19.70
C LEU A 298 6.25 12.78 -19.59
N HIS A 299 6.21 11.85 -20.54
CA HIS A 299 5.27 10.73 -20.52
C HIS A 299 5.42 9.82 -19.30
N ALA A 300 6.64 9.65 -18.75
CA ALA A 300 6.85 8.85 -17.56
C ALA A 300 6.06 9.40 -16.37
N ILE A 301 5.85 10.70 -16.31
CA ILE A 301 5.12 11.41 -15.26
C ILE A 301 3.63 11.48 -15.62
N THR A 302 3.30 11.97 -16.81
CA THR A 302 1.91 12.30 -17.18
C THR A 302 1.03 11.07 -17.40
N ARG A 303 1.60 9.88 -17.67
CA ARG A 303 0.84 8.62 -17.75
C ARG A 303 0.00 8.34 -16.51
N HIS A 304 0.42 8.81 -15.34
CA HIS A 304 -0.29 8.64 -14.07
C HIS A 304 -1.46 9.61 -13.90
N MET A 305 -1.51 10.67 -14.70
CA MET A 305 -2.56 11.67 -14.66
C MET A 305 -3.73 11.39 -15.63
N LEU A 306 -3.64 10.34 -16.43
CA LEU A 306 -4.63 10.00 -17.46
C LEU A 306 -6.04 9.79 -16.89
N GLY A 307 -6.14 9.29 -15.65
CA GLY A 307 -7.38 9.02 -14.95
C GLY A 307 -8.01 10.23 -14.25
N LEU A 308 -7.32 11.38 -14.19
CA LEU A 308 -7.71 12.53 -13.35
C LEU A 308 -9.14 13.04 -13.61
N PHE A 309 -9.55 13.04 -14.87
CA PHE A 309 -10.88 13.48 -15.29
C PHE A 309 -11.80 12.34 -15.72
N ALA A 310 -11.55 11.11 -15.24
CA ALA A 310 -12.40 9.96 -15.56
C ALA A 310 -13.88 10.26 -15.22
N GLY A 311 -14.80 9.83 -16.10
CA GLY A 311 -16.23 10.07 -15.93
C GLY A 311 -16.71 11.48 -16.27
N ARG A 312 -15.83 12.45 -16.57
CA ARG A 312 -16.20 13.84 -16.87
C ARG A 312 -16.24 14.13 -18.38
N PRO A 313 -17.05 15.11 -18.84
CA PRO A 313 -16.93 15.67 -20.18
C PRO A 313 -15.48 16.13 -20.45
N GLY A 314 -14.95 15.83 -21.64
CA GLY A 314 -13.57 16.17 -22.00
C GLY A 314 -12.50 15.15 -21.59
N ALA A 315 -12.80 14.13 -20.78
CA ALA A 315 -11.84 13.12 -20.33
C ALA A 315 -11.11 12.40 -21.49
N ARG A 316 -11.78 12.20 -22.63
CA ARG A 316 -11.16 11.60 -23.84
C ARG A 316 -10.10 12.53 -24.41
N GLY A 317 -10.42 13.84 -24.52
CA GLY A 317 -9.48 14.87 -24.99
C GLY A 317 -8.24 14.94 -24.09
N TRP A 318 -8.44 14.97 -22.77
CA TRP A 318 -7.37 14.94 -21.78
C TRP A 318 -6.41 13.77 -21.99
N ARG A 319 -6.94 12.54 -22.06
CA ARG A 319 -6.12 11.35 -22.30
C ARG A 319 -5.34 11.43 -23.60
N ARG A 320 -6.00 11.87 -24.70
CA ARG A 320 -5.34 12.01 -25.99
C ARG A 320 -4.19 13.00 -25.93
N THR A 321 -4.41 14.19 -25.36
CA THR A 321 -3.36 15.22 -25.21
C THR A 321 -2.14 14.69 -24.46
N LEU A 322 -2.34 13.98 -23.35
CA LEU A 322 -1.22 13.43 -22.58
C LEU A 322 -0.54 12.21 -23.23
N SER A 323 -1.22 11.50 -24.14
CA SER A 323 -0.64 10.33 -24.80
C SER A 323 0.08 10.69 -26.13
N GLU A 324 -0.39 11.74 -26.82
CA GLU A 324 0.14 12.13 -28.13
C GLU A 324 1.06 13.35 -28.06
N GLY A 325 0.96 14.16 -27.00
CA GLY A 325 1.68 15.42 -26.82
C GLY A 325 2.78 15.38 -25.76
N ALA A 326 3.07 14.21 -25.19
CA ALA A 326 4.04 14.03 -24.12
C ALA A 326 5.30 13.28 -24.56
#